data_ab4eef892322a4db73db41a0d585be5f
#
_entry.id   ab4eef892322a4db73db41a0d585be5f
#
_cell.length_a   1.000
_cell.length_b   1.000
_cell.length_c   1.000
_cell.angle_alpha   90.00
_cell.angle_beta   90.00
_cell.angle_gamma   90.00
#
_symmetry.space_group_name_H-M   'P 1'
#
loop_
_entity.id
_entity.type
_entity.pdbx_description
1 polymer ?
#
loop_
_entity_poly.entity_id
_entity_poly.type
_entity_poly.pdbx_seq_one_letter_code
_entity_poly.pdbx_strand_id
1 'polypeptide(L)'
;MDHSGWRSRGYLPHCDGADLIQHIVFGTVGAGDDAQKQFGERLMSDPQIADLVQDALLFFDSERYSVFAWCVMSNHVDIVVRQHEGWPLARVVHSWKSFTANEINRILRRTGAVWHREYFDRFMRNDDELASVIQYVELNPVRAELVERPEDWRWSSARLRG
;
A
#
# COMPACT_ATOMS: atom_id res chain seq x y z
N MET A 1 -25.79 3.45 10.26
CA MET A 1 -24.46 2.87 10.02
C MET A 1 -23.55 3.18 11.20
N ASP A 2 -23.05 2.16 11.82
CA ASP A 2 -22.17 2.35 12.97
C ASP A 2 -20.80 2.83 12.48
N HIS A 3 -20.37 4.00 12.97
CA HIS A 3 -19.10 4.60 12.62
C HIS A 3 -18.07 4.51 13.76
N SER A 4 -18.28 3.60 14.71
CA SER A 4 -17.46 3.51 15.92
C SER A 4 -15.97 3.27 15.65
N GLY A 5 -15.63 2.69 14.51
CA GLY A 5 -14.24 2.44 14.14
C GLY A 5 -13.56 3.52 13.32
N TRP A 6 -14.26 4.62 13.03
CA TRP A 6 -13.70 5.67 12.20
C TRP A 6 -12.87 6.65 13.01
N ARG A 7 -11.69 6.93 12.50
CA ARG A 7 -10.80 7.98 13.01
C ARG A 7 -10.34 8.87 11.85
N SER A 8 -9.98 10.09 12.17
CA SER A 8 -9.47 11.02 11.17
C SER A 8 -7.96 11.21 11.33
N ARG A 9 -7.25 11.17 10.21
CA ARG A 9 -5.85 11.56 10.13
C ARG A 9 -5.72 12.51 8.95
N GLY A 10 -5.55 13.80 9.28
CA GLY A 10 -5.64 14.84 8.27
C GLY A 10 -7.08 14.98 7.78
N TYR A 11 -7.29 14.84 6.48
CA TYR A 11 -8.58 15.04 5.84
C TYR A 11 -9.29 13.75 5.41
N LEU A 12 -8.69 12.58 5.68
CA LEU A 12 -9.30 11.28 5.34
C LEU A 12 -9.64 10.51 6.62
N PRO A 13 -10.86 10.01 6.73
CA PRO A 13 -11.21 9.13 7.84
C PRO A 13 -10.59 7.75 7.66
N HIS A 14 -10.15 7.15 8.76
CA HIS A 14 -9.63 5.79 8.82
C HIS A 14 -10.57 4.91 9.63
N CYS A 15 -10.78 3.69 9.18
CA CYS A 15 -11.62 2.72 9.89
C CYS A 15 -10.75 1.57 10.40
N ASP A 16 -10.73 1.38 11.71
CA ASP A 16 -9.96 0.33 12.38
C ASP A 16 -10.81 -0.88 12.77
N GLY A 17 -11.98 -1.03 12.19
CA GLY A 17 -12.83 -2.19 12.45
C GLY A 17 -12.13 -3.49 12.03
N ALA A 18 -12.05 -4.47 12.96
CA ALA A 18 -11.26 -5.68 12.75
C ALA A 18 -11.75 -6.55 11.59
N ASP A 19 -13.02 -6.46 11.24
CA ASP A 19 -13.61 -7.28 10.18
C ASP A 19 -13.72 -6.55 8.84
N LEU A 20 -13.24 -5.31 8.76
CA LEU A 20 -13.38 -4.52 7.55
C LEU A 20 -12.20 -4.75 6.61
N ILE A 21 -12.53 -4.90 5.33
CA ILE A 21 -11.54 -4.96 4.27
C ILE A 21 -11.27 -3.51 3.85
N GLN A 22 -10.00 -3.14 3.77
CA GLN A 22 -9.58 -1.78 3.51
C GLN A 22 -8.59 -1.70 2.35
N HIS A 23 -8.74 -0.66 1.54
CA HIS A 23 -7.76 -0.28 0.52
C HIS A 23 -6.85 0.79 1.12
N ILE A 24 -5.56 0.52 1.13
CA ILE A 24 -4.54 1.38 1.72
C ILE A 24 -3.61 1.84 0.61
N VAL A 25 -3.28 3.14 0.62
CA VAL A 25 -2.30 3.72 -0.30
C VAL A 25 -1.28 4.51 0.51
N PHE A 26 -0.01 4.24 0.31
CA PHE A 26 1.05 5.06 0.88
C PHE A 26 2.17 5.26 -0.14
N GLY A 27 2.86 6.38 -0.04
CA GLY A 27 3.85 6.76 -1.03
C GLY A 27 5.10 7.38 -0.44
N THR A 28 6.13 7.49 -1.28
CA THR A 28 7.41 8.06 -0.91
C THR A 28 7.31 9.57 -0.75
N VAL A 29 8.21 10.14 0.06
CA VAL A 29 8.35 11.60 0.16
C VAL A 29 9.03 12.15 -1.09
N GLY A 30 8.61 13.34 -1.49
CA GLY A 30 9.25 14.05 -2.60
C GLY A 30 10.48 14.81 -2.13
N ALA A 31 11.34 15.16 -3.09
CA ALA A 31 12.40 16.09 -2.88
C ALA A 31 11.84 17.51 -3.11
N GLY A 32 11.74 18.33 -2.06
CA GLY A 32 11.30 19.72 -2.16
C GLY A 32 9.81 19.95 -1.89
N ASP A 33 9.35 21.14 -2.29
CA ASP A 33 8.04 21.66 -1.90
C ASP A 33 6.83 20.98 -2.55
N ASP A 34 7.03 20.07 -3.50
CA ASP A 34 5.95 19.37 -4.20
C ASP A 34 5.43 18.15 -3.47
N ALA A 35 5.91 17.93 -2.26
CA ALA A 35 5.52 16.77 -1.43
C ALA A 35 4.01 16.70 -1.14
N GLN A 36 3.25 17.75 -1.40
CA GLN A 36 1.82 17.81 -1.11
C GLN A 36 0.93 17.36 -2.25
N LYS A 37 1.45 17.28 -3.47
CA LYS A 37 0.60 17.06 -4.65
C LYS A 37 0.60 15.64 -5.16
N GLN A 38 1.69 14.91 -5.00
CA GLN A 38 1.83 13.53 -5.46
C GLN A 38 2.92 12.83 -4.66
N PHE A 39 2.98 11.51 -4.78
CA PHE A 39 4.06 10.74 -4.23
C PHE A 39 5.39 11.15 -4.88
N GLY A 40 6.49 10.99 -4.15
CA GLY A 40 7.76 11.59 -4.50
C GLY A 40 8.72 10.69 -5.27
N GLU A 41 9.88 10.43 -4.68
CA GLU A 41 10.95 9.69 -5.34
C GLU A 41 10.50 8.32 -5.82
N ARG A 42 10.96 7.95 -7.03
CA ARG A 42 10.63 6.66 -7.66
C ARG A 42 11.57 5.56 -7.21
N LEU A 43 11.65 5.34 -5.89
CA LEU A 43 12.59 4.40 -5.29
C LEU A 43 12.35 2.95 -5.73
N MET A 44 11.09 2.57 -5.94
CA MET A 44 10.72 1.22 -6.37
C MET A 44 10.89 1.02 -7.89
N SER A 45 11.43 2.01 -8.61
CA SER A 45 11.93 1.77 -9.97
C SER A 45 13.15 0.85 -9.97
N ASP A 46 13.87 0.76 -8.85
CA ASP A 46 14.90 -0.24 -8.64
C ASP A 46 14.21 -1.57 -8.29
N PRO A 47 14.38 -2.62 -9.12
CA PRO A 47 13.74 -3.92 -8.87
C PRO A 47 14.08 -4.52 -7.51
N GLN A 48 15.28 -4.30 -6.99
CA GLN A 48 15.67 -4.78 -5.67
C GLN A 48 14.82 -4.15 -4.58
N ILE A 49 14.56 -2.86 -4.68
CA ILE A 49 13.74 -2.13 -3.71
C ILE A 49 12.27 -2.52 -3.88
N ALA A 50 11.78 -2.67 -5.11
CA ALA A 50 10.41 -3.12 -5.34
C ALA A 50 10.17 -4.52 -4.78
N ASP A 51 11.11 -5.44 -4.96
CA ASP A 51 11.04 -6.79 -4.38
C ASP A 51 10.99 -6.73 -2.85
N LEU A 52 11.83 -5.91 -2.25
CA LEU A 52 11.88 -5.72 -0.79
C LEU A 52 10.53 -5.22 -0.25
N VAL A 53 9.96 -4.22 -0.90
CA VAL A 53 8.67 -3.66 -0.48
C VAL A 53 7.57 -4.70 -0.63
N GLN A 54 7.50 -5.38 -1.77
CA GLN A 54 6.51 -6.43 -1.98
C GLN A 54 6.62 -7.54 -0.94
N ASP A 55 7.82 -8.00 -0.67
CA ASP A 55 8.07 -9.06 0.31
C ASP A 55 7.61 -8.62 1.71
N ALA A 56 7.84 -7.36 2.07
CA ALA A 56 7.42 -6.83 3.36
C ALA A 56 5.89 -6.81 3.50
N LEU A 57 5.18 -6.43 2.43
CA LEU A 57 3.71 -6.42 2.43
C LEU A 57 3.12 -7.81 2.65
N LEU A 58 3.77 -8.84 2.13
CA LEU A 58 3.25 -10.20 2.12
C LEU A 58 3.75 -11.06 3.28
N PHE A 59 4.76 -10.60 4.01
CA PHE A 59 5.46 -11.42 5.01
C PHE A 59 4.53 -11.96 6.09
N PHE A 60 3.61 -11.14 6.59
CA PHE A 60 2.67 -11.54 7.63
C PHE A 60 1.26 -11.82 7.11
N ASP A 61 1.14 -12.06 5.80
CA ASP A 61 -0.14 -12.49 5.23
C ASP A 61 -0.61 -13.77 5.92
N SER A 62 -1.90 -13.83 6.25
CA SER A 62 -2.59 -14.85 7.03
C SER A 62 -2.25 -14.89 8.53
N GLU A 63 -1.23 -14.18 8.99
CA GLU A 63 -0.89 -14.12 10.43
C GLU A 63 -1.42 -12.85 11.09
N ARG A 64 -1.17 -11.68 10.49
CA ARG A 64 -1.57 -10.38 11.04
C ARG A 64 -2.69 -9.73 10.26
N TYR A 65 -2.84 -10.10 9.01
CA TYR A 65 -3.84 -9.60 8.09
C TYR A 65 -4.01 -10.61 6.97
N SER A 66 -5.08 -10.44 6.18
CA SER A 66 -5.29 -11.22 4.97
C SER A 66 -5.19 -10.30 3.76
N VAL A 67 -4.33 -10.63 2.79
CA VAL A 67 -4.10 -9.82 1.60
C VAL A 67 -5.01 -10.27 0.47
N PHE A 68 -5.73 -9.34 -0.13
CA PHE A 68 -6.62 -9.60 -1.27
C PHE A 68 -6.02 -9.17 -2.59
N ALA A 69 -5.31 -8.05 -2.61
CA ALA A 69 -4.67 -7.53 -3.82
C ALA A 69 -3.59 -6.52 -3.44
N TRP A 70 -2.61 -6.34 -4.31
CA TRP A 70 -1.58 -5.32 -4.12
C TRP A 70 -1.00 -4.90 -5.46
N CYS A 71 -0.38 -3.74 -5.47
CA CYS A 71 0.46 -3.27 -6.57
C CYS A 71 1.52 -2.33 -6.02
N VAL A 72 2.79 -2.64 -6.28
CA VAL A 72 3.91 -1.77 -5.94
C VAL A 72 4.29 -0.99 -7.20
N MET A 73 4.03 0.31 -7.18
CA MET A 73 4.42 1.23 -8.24
C MET A 73 5.77 1.87 -7.90
N SER A 74 6.30 2.70 -8.80
CA SER A 74 7.64 3.27 -8.62
C SER A 74 7.75 4.14 -7.36
N ASN A 75 6.69 4.82 -6.96
CA ASN A 75 6.71 5.78 -5.84
C ASN A 75 5.55 5.62 -4.86
N HIS A 76 4.74 4.58 -4.99
CA HIS A 76 3.64 4.32 -4.06
C HIS A 76 3.22 2.86 -4.10
N VAL A 77 2.44 2.49 -3.10
CA VAL A 77 1.92 1.15 -2.90
C VAL A 77 0.41 1.23 -2.72
N ASP A 78 -0.30 0.36 -3.41
CA ASP A 78 -1.71 0.06 -3.17
C ASP A 78 -1.81 -1.35 -2.62
N ILE A 79 -2.57 -1.54 -1.53
CA ILE A 79 -2.82 -2.87 -0.99
C ILE A 79 -4.23 -2.95 -0.41
N VAL A 80 -4.89 -4.09 -0.61
CA VAL A 80 -6.22 -4.36 -0.09
C VAL A 80 -6.10 -5.48 0.92
N VAL A 81 -6.42 -5.19 2.18
CA VAL A 81 -6.23 -6.13 3.29
C VAL A 81 -7.42 -6.12 4.24
N ARG A 82 -7.57 -7.23 4.97
CA ARG A 82 -8.39 -7.31 6.18
C ARG A 82 -7.46 -7.56 7.35
N GLN A 83 -7.42 -6.64 8.31
CA GLN A 83 -6.62 -6.82 9.51
C GLN A 83 -7.21 -7.94 10.38
N HIS A 84 -6.32 -8.70 11.02
CA HIS A 84 -6.75 -9.71 11.97
C HIS A 84 -6.90 -9.10 13.37
N GLU A 85 -7.69 -9.76 14.22
CA GLU A 85 -7.89 -9.33 15.58
C GLU A 85 -6.56 -9.19 16.31
N GLY A 86 -6.41 -8.11 17.07
CA GLY A 86 -5.18 -7.80 17.79
C GLY A 86 -4.12 -7.06 16.96
N TRP A 87 -4.39 -6.82 15.67
CA TRP A 87 -3.48 -6.14 14.78
C TRP A 87 -4.13 -4.89 14.17
N PRO A 88 -4.17 -3.76 14.92
CA PRO A 88 -4.77 -2.52 14.38
C PRO A 88 -4.08 -2.08 13.09
N LEU A 89 -4.86 -1.54 12.17
CA LEU A 89 -4.37 -1.11 10.86
C LEU A 89 -3.16 -0.17 10.96
N ALA A 90 -3.23 0.81 11.85
CA ALA A 90 -2.14 1.76 12.03
C ALA A 90 -0.82 1.07 12.41
N ARG A 91 -0.90 0.02 13.20
CA ARG A 91 0.28 -0.77 13.61
C ARG A 91 0.83 -1.58 12.45
N VAL A 92 -0.05 -2.17 11.64
CA VAL A 92 0.34 -2.93 10.45
C VAL A 92 1.06 -2.02 9.45
N VAL A 93 0.46 -0.87 9.13
CA VAL A 93 1.05 0.08 8.19
C VAL A 93 2.38 0.63 8.72
N HIS A 94 2.45 0.94 10.00
CA HIS A 94 3.70 1.40 10.63
C HIS A 94 4.81 0.36 10.49
N SER A 95 4.48 -0.90 10.69
CA SER A 95 5.43 -2.02 10.54
C SER A 95 5.99 -2.10 9.12
N TRP A 96 5.13 -2.02 8.11
CA TRP A 96 5.57 -2.01 6.71
C TRP A 96 6.51 -0.84 6.43
N LYS A 97 6.10 0.36 6.82
CA LYS A 97 6.87 1.58 6.55
C LYS A 97 8.20 1.58 7.27
N SER A 98 8.21 1.21 8.55
CA SER A 98 9.42 1.22 9.37
C SER A 98 10.46 0.22 8.86
N PHE A 99 10.05 -1.01 8.62
CA PHE A 99 10.96 -2.04 8.12
C PHE A 99 11.53 -1.66 6.76
N THR A 100 10.67 -1.27 5.81
CA THR A 100 11.14 -0.96 4.45
C THR A 100 11.98 0.31 4.42
N ALA A 101 11.64 1.33 5.21
CA ALA A 101 12.44 2.56 5.28
C ALA A 101 13.86 2.26 5.75
N ASN A 102 14.01 1.45 6.80
CA ASN A 102 15.33 1.08 7.31
C ASN A 102 16.14 0.32 6.26
N GLU A 103 15.54 -0.63 5.57
CA GLU A 103 16.21 -1.42 4.56
C GLU A 103 16.55 -0.60 3.31
N ILE A 104 15.64 0.25 2.85
CA ILE A 104 15.88 1.14 1.71
C ILE A 104 17.04 2.09 2.02
N ASN A 105 17.03 2.70 3.20
CA ASN A 105 18.12 3.60 3.62
C ASN A 105 19.46 2.86 3.69
N ARG A 106 19.45 1.62 4.15
CA ARG A 106 20.67 0.79 4.17
C ARG A 106 21.18 0.53 2.76
N ILE A 107 20.30 0.14 1.84
CA ILE A 107 20.66 -0.13 0.43
C ILE A 107 21.22 1.13 -0.25
N LEU A 108 20.57 2.26 -0.06
CA LEU A 108 20.91 3.52 -0.70
C LEU A 108 21.99 4.31 0.06
N ARG A 109 22.39 3.84 1.25
CA ARG A 109 23.34 4.54 2.13
C ARG A 109 22.89 5.96 2.42
N ARG A 110 21.61 6.10 2.79
CA ARG A 110 20.97 7.36 3.14
C ARG A 110 20.35 7.27 4.52
N THR A 111 19.93 8.44 5.02
CA THR A 111 19.18 8.59 6.26
C THR A 111 17.96 9.46 5.97
N GLY A 112 17.01 9.46 6.91
CA GLY A 112 15.82 10.30 6.83
C GLY A 112 14.59 9.56 6.37
N ALA A 113 13.52 10.32 6.13
CA ALA A 113 12.22 9.77 5.78
C ALA A 113 12.22 9.19 4.36
N VAL A 114 11.63 8.01 4.24
CA VAL A 114 11.39 7.36 2.94
C VAL A 114 9.92 7.55 2.54
N TRP A 115 9.00 7.32 3.47
CA TRP A 115 7.56 7.37 3.22
C TRP A 115 6.95 8.64 3.77
N HIS A 116 5.89 9.11 3.11
CA HIS A 116 5.04 10.16 3.68
C HIS A 116 4.51 9.69 5.03
N ARG A 117 4.40 10.61 5.96
CA ARG A 117 3.88 10.35 7.29
C ARG A 117 2.45 9.80 7.24
N GLU A 118 1.62 10.37 6.38
CA GLU A 118 0.24 9.99 6.22
C GLU A 118 0.09 8.87 5.19
N TYR A 119 -1.00 8.13 5.29
CA TYR A 119 -1.45 7.17 4.30
C TYR A 119 -2.95 7.34 4.11
N PHE A 120 -3.44 6.86 2.96
CA PHE A 120 -4.86 6.91 2.64
C PHE A 120 -5.45 5.53 2.85
N ASP A 121 -6.66 5.46 3.44
CA ASP A 121 -7.37 4.21 3.51
C ASP A 121 -8.87 4.41 3.32
N ARG A 122 -9.50 3.38 2.79
CA ARG A 122 -10.92 3.34 2.56
C ARG A 122 -11.40 1.92 2.76
N PHE A 123 -12.48 1.74 3.53
CA PHE A 123 -13.04 0.40 3.73
C PHE A 123 -14.05 0.05 2.63
N MET A 124 -14.17 -1.25 2.36
CA MET A 124 -15.13 -1.80 1.40
C MET A 124 -16.42 -2.11 2.11
N ARG A 125 -17.55 -1.71 1.51
CA ARG A 125 -18.88 -1.90 2.11
C ARG A 125 -19.53 -3.21 1.71
N ASN A 126 -19.14 -3.75 0.56
CA ASN A 126 -19.73 -4.95 0.00
C ASN A 126 -18.77 -5.60 -0.99
N ASP A 127 -19.17 -6.78 -1.50
CA ASP A 127 -18.35 -7.57 -2.41
C ASP A 127 -18.15 -6.87 -3.77
N ASP A 128 -19.12 -6.09 -4.24
CA ASP A 128 -19.00 -5.38 -5.50
C ASP A 128 -17.95 -4.26 -5.40
N GLU A 129 -17.91 -3.53 -4.29
CA GLU A 129 -16.88 -2.54 -4.05
C GLU A 129 -15.51 -3.20 -3.96
N LEU A 130 -15.42 -4.33 -3.27
CA LEU A 130 -14.16 -5.07 -3.15
C LEU A 130 -13.64 -5.49 -4.52
N ALA A 131 -14.49 -6.09 -5.34
CA ALA A 131 -14.11 -6.51 -6.69
C ALA A 131 -13.64 -5.32 -7.55
N SER A 132 -14.34 -4.19 -7.45
CA SER A 132 -13.97 -2.97 -8.19
C SER A 132 -12.63 -2.42 -7.75
N VAL A 133 -12.36 -2.42 -6.44
CA VAL A 133 -11.08 -1.90 -5.91
C VAL A 133 -9.92 -2.84 -6.25
N ILE A 134 -10.12 -4.15 -6.17
CA ILE A 134 -9.10 -5.11 -6.60
C ILE A 134 -8.72 -4.84 -8.06
N GLN A 135 -9.71 -4.68 -8.93
CA GLN A 135 -9.47 -4.38 -10.34
C GLN A 135 -8.74 -3.04 -10.50
N TYR A 136 -9.16 -2.02 -9.77
CA TYR A 136 -8.52 -0.71 -9.79
C TYR A 136 -7.03 -0.80 -9.41
N VAL A 137 -6.72 -1.52 -8.33
CA VAL A 137 -5.35 -1.71 -7.85
C VAL A 137 -4.52 -2.44 -8.91
N GLU A 138 -5.06 -3.53 -9.47
CA GLU A 138 -4.32 -4.36 -10.41
C GLU A 138 -4.14 -3.72 -11.79
N LEU A 139 -5.00 -2.77 -12.16
CA LEU A 139 -4.87 -2.01 -13.40
C LEU A 139 -3.94 -0.79 -13.28
N ASN A 140 -3.40 -0.52 -12.12
CA ASN A 140 -2.53 0.64 -11.89
C ASN A 140 -1.41 0.77 -12.94
N PRO A 141 -0.61 -0.28 -13.19
CA PRO A 141 0.47 -0.17 -14.17
C PRO A 141 -0.03 -0.04 -15.61
N VAL A 142 -1.23 -0.54 -15.92
CA VAL A 142 -1.84 -0.35 -17.24
C VAL A 142 -2.26 1.11 -17.43
N ARG A 143 -2.92 1.71 -16.42
CA ARG A 143 -3.29 3.12 -16.46
C ARG A 143 -2.06 4.05 -16.55
N ALA A 144 -0.95 3.64 -15.97
CA ALA A 144 0.31 4.38 -16.05
C ALA A 144 1.08 4.12 -17.34
N GLU A 145 0.53 3.33 -18.24
CA GLU A 145 1.12 2.99 -19.54
C GLU A 145 2.48 2.27 -19.43
N LEU A 146 2.67 1.52 -18.35
CA LEU A 146 3.91 0.76 -18.11
C LEU A 146 3.85 -0.65 -18.68
N VAL A 147 2.65 -1.23 -18.75
CA VAL A 147 2.40 -2.55 -19.33
C VAL A 147 1.05 -2.50 -20.06
N GLU A 148 0.84 -3.43 -20.99
CA GLU A 148 -0.44 -3.55 -21.71
C GLU A 148 -1.46 -4.37 -20.91
N ARG A 149 -0.99 -5.37 -20.15
CA ARG A 149 -1.84 -6.26 -19.37
C ARG A 149 -1.42 -6.24 -17.90
N PRO A 150 -2.38 -6.25 -16.97
CA PRO A 150 -2.03 -6.17 -15.55
C PRO A 150 -1.14 -7.32 -15.06
N GLU A 151 -1.32 -8.52 -15.60
CA GLU A 151 -0.52 -9.69 -15.23
C GLU A 151 0.94 -9.59 -15.65
N ASP A 152 1.29 -8.66 -16.53
CA ASP A 152 2.67 -8.43 -16.96
C ASP A 152 3.46 -7.58 -15.95
N TRP A 153 2.80 -6.99 -14.95
CA TRP A 153 3.49 -6.22 -13.91
C TRP A 153 3.94 -7.15 -12.79
N ARG A 154 5.28 -7.24 -12.61
CA ARG A 154 5.91 -8.19 -11.68
C ARG A 154 5.47 -7.99 -10.22
N TRP A 155 5.20 -6.77 -9.82
CA TRP A 155 4.95 -6.42 -8.42
C TRP A 155 3.46 -6.18 -8.17
N SER A 156 2.64 -7.08 -8.64
CA SER A 156 1.19 -6.99 -8.50
C SER A 156 0.59 -8.39 -8.31
N SER A 157 -0.53 -8.42 -7.56
CA SER A 157 -1.32 -9.64 -7.39
C SER A 157 -1.94 -10.13 -8.70
N ALA A 158 -2.13 -9.27 -9.69
CA ALA A 158 -2.65 -9.64 -11.00
C ALA A 158 -1.81 -10.74 -11.67
N ARG A 159 -0.51 -10.74 -11.42
CA ARG A 159 0.42 -11.74 -11.94
C ARG A 159 0.02 -13.17 -11.52
N LEU A 160 -0.59 -13.32 -10.34
CA LEU A 160 -1.00 -14.62 -9.82
C LEU A 160 -2.34 -15.10 -10.39
N ARG A 161 -3.07 -14.22 -11.09
CA ARG A 161 -4.39 -14.52 -11.65
C ARG A 161 -4.34 -14.89 -13.12
N GLY A 162 -3.22 -14.59 -13.77
CA GLY A 162 -3.02 -14.81 -15.19
C GLY A 162 -2.71 -16.24 -15.59
#